data_5e86911427c63a801c3d95979789fe9b
#
_entry.id   5e86911427c63a801c3d95979789fe9b
#
_cell.length_a   1.000
_cell.length_b   1.000
_cell.length_c   1.000
_cell.angle_alpha   90.00
_cell.angle_beta   90.00
_cell.angle_gamma   90.00
#
_symmetry.space_group_name_H-M   'P 1'
#
loop_
_entity.id
_entity.type
_entity.pdbx_description
1 polymer ?
#
loop_
_entity_poly.entity_id
_entity_poly.type
_entity_poly.pdbx_seq_one_letter_code
_entity_poly.pdbx_strand_id
1 'polypeptide(L)'
;MINKNKNIQGFTLILSLVLLIAMSLMGGTLIVLSSSDHRDNNNDDLSQQAFYVAETGLLEAEKYLVNSFLGLPRRAIEDGVETAVTDSSKKGIPPTNTIDVDQSSVCYKSFKNIINLEKVVAHHTGGKFYNIVKPIVDEIYDSATDKEEKFKEIEERFLNNYTYEYFMVNVGKAEFQEAGSSVAQGSLDVIKAGTAYRIYACGIYDDDKAIIPLETLVVLPG
;
A
#
# COMPACT_ATOMS: atom_id res chain seq x y z
N MET A 1 -68.99 -37.06 32.12
CA MET A 1 -68.28 -36.10 31.28
C MET A 1 -66.80 -36.20 31.64
N ILE A 2 -66.00 -36.78 30.82
CA ILE A 2 -64.57 -37.12 31.09
C ILE A 2 -63.75 -35.90 30.82
N ASN A 3 -62.97 -35.45 31.80
CA ASN A 3 -62.08 -34.30 31.78
C ASN A 3 -60.83 -34.54 30.86
N LYS A 4 -60.96 -34.23 29.58
CA LYS A 4 -59.99 -34.48 28.52
C LYS A 4 -58.92 -33.37 28.37
N ASN A 5 -58.90 -32.38 29.28
CA ASN A 5 -58.09 -31.18 29.12
C ASN A 5 -56.73 -31.14 29.86
N LYS A 6 -56.38 -32.18 30.65
CA LYS A 6 -55.12 -32.19 31.42
C LYS A 6 -53.85 -32.49 30.57
N ASN A 7 -53.97 -33.17 29.45
CA ASN A 7 -52.81 -33.56 28.62
C ASN A 7 -52.34 -32.43 27.67
N ILE A 8 -53.16 -31.43 27.40
CA ILE A 8 -52.86 -30.34 26.45
C ILE A 8 -51.92 -29.31 27.10
N GLN A 9 -52.02 -29.11 28.42
CA GLN A 9 -51.21 -28.09 29.14
C GLN A 9 -49.72 -28.51 29.23
N GLY A 10 -49.39 -29.81 29.34
CA GLY A 10 -48.02 -30.30 29.33
C GLY A 10 -47.34 -30.21 27.96
N PHE A 11 -48.12 -30.41 26.90
CA PHE A 11 -47.60 -30.35 25.54
C PHE A 11 -47.23 -28.89 25.12
N THR A 12 -48.07 -27.92 25.48
CA THR A 12 -47.78 -26.50 25.19
C THR A 12 -46.53 -25.98 25.89
N LEU A 13 -46.25 -26.48 27.12
CA LEU A 13 -45.08 -26.10 27.88
C LEU A 13 -43.76 -26.64 27.21
N ILE A 14 -43.79 -27.90 26.75
CA ILE A 14 -42.67 -28.47 26.02
C ILE A 14 -42.46 -27.77 24.69
N LEU A 15 -43.53 -27.49 23.94
CA LEU A 15 -43.46 -26.76 22.68
C LEU A 15 -42.85 -25.36 22.84
N SER A 16 -43.29 -24.62 23.87
CA SER A 16 -42.76 -23.28 24.16
C SER A 16 -41.30 -23.31 24.55
N LEU A 17 -40.86 -24.36 25.30
CA LEU A 17 -39.46 -24.50 25.69
C LEU A 17 -38.59 -24.82 24.49
N VAL A 18 -38.99 -25.69 23.57
CA VAL A 18 -38.29 -26.03 22.34
C VAL A 18 -38.19 -24.79 21.45
N LEU A 19 -39.24 -23.99 21.35
CA LEU A 19 -39.27 -22.79 20.54
C LEU A 19 -38.36 -21.70 21.11
N LEU A 20 -38.29 -21.56 22.45
CA LEU A 20 -37.35 -20.67 23.14
C LEU A 20 -35.90 -21.08 22.90
N ILE A 21 -35.56 -22.38 22.97
CA ILE A 21 -34.23 -22.87 22.69
C ILE A 21 -33.85 -22.61 21.22
N ALA A 22 -34.78 -22.87 20.30
CA ALA A 22 -34.53 -22.63 18.87
C ALA A 22 -34.25 -21.14 18.58
N MET A 23 -35.06 -20.24 19.15
CA MET A 23 -34.85 -18.78 19.01
C MET A 23 -33.53 -18.31 19.66
N SER A 24 -33.18 -18.87 20.83
CA SER A 24 -31.90 -18.54 21.48
C SER A 24 -30.69 -18.98 20.67
N LEU A 25 -30.73 -20.16 20.03
CA LEU A 25 -29.69 -20.64 19.17
C LEU A 25 -29.57 -19.77 17.91
N MET A 26 -30.71 -19.40 17.28
CA MET A 26 -30.68 -18.49 16.12
C MET A 26 -30.12 -17.11 16.48
N GLY A 27 -30.52 -16.55 17.62
CA GLY A 27 -30.02 -15.26 18.11
C GLY A 27 -28.50 -15.32 18.39
N GLY A 28 -28.03 -16.39 19.03
CA GLY A 28 -26.62 -16.60 19.30
C GLY A 28 -25.76 -16.71 18.03
N THR A 29 -26.23 -17.43 17.02
CA THR A 29 -25.51 -17.55 15.74
C THR A 29 -25.44 -16.23 15.00
N LEU A 30 -26.50 -15.42 15.00
CA LEU A 30 -26.50 -14.10 14.38
C LEU A 30 -25.48 -13.15 15.02
N ILE A 31 -25.33 -13.16 16.35
CA ILE A 31 -24.34 -12.34 17.05
C ILE A 31 -22.92 -12.75 16.65
N VAL A 32 -22.64 -14.06 16.57
CA VAL A 32 -21.31 -14.54 16.18
C VAL A 32 -21.00 -14.17 14.74
N LEU A 33 -21.93 -14.36 13.81
CA LEU A 33 -21.77 -13.97 12.40
C LEU A 33 -21.53 -12.47 12.25
N SER A 34 -22.36 -11.64 12.90
CA SER A 34 -22.22 -10.19 12.86
C SER A 34 -20.85 -9.72 13.41
N SER A 35 -20.36 -10.37 14.47
CA SER A 35 -19.03 -10.06 15.02
C SER A 35 -17.89 -10.45 14.07
N SER A 36 -18.05 -11.57 13.34
CA SER A 36 -17.09 -11.97 12.31
C SER A 36 -17.08 -10.98 11.15
N ASP A 37 -18.25 -10.61 10.64
CA ASP A 37 -18.40 -9.65 9.54
C ASP A 37 -17.77 -8.30 9.87
N HIS A 38 -17.91 -7.82 11.11
CA HIS A 38 -17.26 -6.59 11.55
C HIS A 38 -15.74 -6.68 11.55
N ARG A 39 -15.17 -7.82 11.94
CA ARG A 39 -13.71 -8.02 11.91
C ARG A 39 -13.18 -8.11 10.50
N ASP A 40 -13.89 -8.82 9.63
CA ASP A 40 -13.48 -9.00 8.24
C ASP A 40 -13.55 -7.66 7.50
N ASN A 41 -14.60 -6.87 7.72
CA ASN A 41 -14.72 -5.51 7.15
C ASN A 41 -13.59 -4.59 7.61
N ASN A 42 -13.22 -4.62 8.88
CA ASN A 42 -12.10 -3.81 9.38
C ASN A 42 -10.75 -4.26 8.80
N ASN A 43 -10.54 -5.55 8.60
CA ASN A 43 -9.33 -6.07 7.95
C ASN A 43 -9.27 -5.69 6.47
N ASP A 44 -10.42 -5.70 5.78
CA ASP A 44 -10.51 -5.27 4.38
C ASP A 44 -10.18 -3.77 4.24
N ASP A 45 -10.70 -2.92 5.14
CA ASP A 45 -10.39 -1.50 5.17
C ASP A 45 -8.89 -1.25 5.37
N LEU A 46 -8.26 -1.94 6.32
CA LEU A 46 -6.81 -1.84 6.57
C LEU A 46 -5.99 -2.30 5.37
N SER A 47 -6.42 -3.38 4.71
CA SER A 47 -5.76 -3.90 3.51
C SER A 47 -5.88 -2.92 2.35
N GLN A 48 -7.05 -2.30 2.17
CA GLN A 48 -7.28 -1.28 1.15
C GLN A 48 -6.40 -0.04 1.39
N GLN A 49 -6.31 0.43 2.62
CA GLN A 49 -5.44 1.56 2.97
C GLN A 49 -3.96 1.23 2.75
N ALA A 50 -3.52 0.04 3.19
CA ALA A 50 -2.15 -0.42 2.95
C ALA A 50 -1.85 -0.56 1.44
N PHE A 51 -2.84 -0.91 0.61
CA PHE A 51 -2.72 -0.92 -0.85
C PHE A 51 -2.44 0.50 -1.40
N TYR A 52 -3.19 1.51 -1.00
CA TYR A 52 -2.93 2.91 -1.41
C TYR A 52 -1.56 3.42 -0.94
N VAL A 53 -1.12 2.96 0.24
CA VAL A 53 0.23 3.27 0.73
C VAL A 53 1.30 2.61 -0.13
N ALA A 54 1.08 1.36 -0.58
CA ALA A 54 1.98 0.68 -1.50
C ALA A 54 2.02 1.35 -2.88
N GLU A 55 0.86 1.77 -3.43
CA GLU A 55 0.80 2.58 -4.66
C GLU A 55 1.58 3.89 -4.52
N THR A 56 1.45 4.57 -3.37
CA THR A 56 2.24 5.77 -3.09
C THR A 56 3.73 5.47 -3.09
N GLY A 57 4.14 4.34 -2.51
CA GLY A 57 5.52 3.87 -2.56
C GLY A 57 6.02 3.64 -4.00
N LEU A 58 5.19 3.04 -4.87
CA LEU A 58 5.51 2.88 -6.30
C LEU A 58 5.68 4.23 -6.99
N LEU A 59 4.75 5.17 -6.77
CA LEU A 59 4.80 6.51 -7.39
C LEU A 59 6.04 7.31 -6.93
N GLU A 60 6.39 7.26 -5.66
CA GLU A 60 7.62 7.90 -5.16
C GLU A 60 8.89 7.25 -5.75
N ALA A 61 8.87 5.93 -5.92
CA ALA A 61 9.95 5.21 -6.58
C ALA A 61 10.08 5.60 -8.07
N GLU A 62 8.98 5.65 -8.81
CA GLU A 62 8.94 6.09 -10.20
C GLU A 62 9.44 7.53 -10.34
N LYS A 63 8.96 8.42 -9.48
CA LYS A 63 9.41 9.81 -9.41
C LYS A 63 10.91 9.92 -9.13
N TYR A 64 11.42 9.12 -8.20
CA TYR A 64 12.86 9.05 -7.94
C TYR A 64 13.64 8.60 -9.18
N LEU A 65 13.16 7.57 -9.89
CA LEU A 65 13.80 7.05 -11.08
C LEU A 65 13.83 8.07 -12.22
N VAL A 66 12.69 8.72 -12.48
CA VAL A 66 12.56 9.75 -13.52
C VAL A 66 13.41 10.97 -13.18
N ASN A 67 13.38 11.45 -11.94
CA ASN A 67 14.20 12.57 -11.49
C ASN A 67 15.69 12.25 -11.59
N SER A 68 16.08 11.00 -11.30
CA SER A 68 17.45 10.54 -11.45
C SER A 68 17.94 10.59 -12.91
N PHE A 69 17.06 10.18 -13.83
CA PHE A 69 17.32 10.22 -15.26
C PHE A 69 17.35 11.65 -15.81
N LEU A 70 16.44 12.50 -15.39
CA LEU A 70 16.36 13.91 -15.82
C LEU A 70 17.44 14.79 -15.19
N GLY A 71 18.16 14.30 -14.17
CA GLY A 71 19.14 15.08 -13.41
C GLY A 71 18.49 16.17 -12.54
N LEU A 72 17.22 16.04 -12.19
CA LEU A 72 16.51 16.94 -11.30
C LEU A 72 16.97 16.80 -9.84
N PRO A 73 16.75 17.83 -9.01
CA PRO A 73 17.13 17.76 -7.60
C PRO A 73 16.50 16.55 -6.92
N ARG A 74 17.33 15.78 -6.22
CA ARG A 74 16.89 14.67 -5.38
C ARG A 74 16.94 15.14 -3.93
N ARG A 75 16.02 14.66 -3.14
CA ARG A 75 16.13 14.80 -1.70
C ARG A 75 17.16 13.76 -1.21
N ALA A 76 18.30 14.23 -0.76
CA ALA A 76 19.25 13.43 -0.04
C ALA A 76 19.19 13.82 1.45
N ILE A 77 19.16 12.82 2.32
CA ILE A 77 19.27 13.05 3.76
C ILE A 77 20.74 12.87 4.11
N GLU A 78 21.45 13.97 4.30
CA GLU A 78 22.79 13.98 4.88
C GLU A 78 22.71 14.57 6.29
N ASP A 79 23.22 13.85 7.28
CA ASP A 79 23.23 14.22 8.70
C ASP A 79 21.85 14.66 9.27
N GLY A 80 20.77 14.00 8.79
CA GLY A 80 19.40 14.31 9.22
C GLY A 80 18.79 15.57 8.61
N VAL A 81 19.47 16.22 7.67
CA VAL A 81 19.00 17.39 6.94
C VAL A 81 18.67 17.00 5.49
N GLU A 82 17.43 17.26 5.05
CA GLU A 82 17.05 17.10 3.66
C GLU A 82 17.71 18.17 2.80
N THR A 83 18.67 17.77 1.97
CA THR A 83 19.33 18.63 0.99
C THR A 83 18.89 18.24 -0.42
N ALA A 84 18.66 19.24 -1.27
CA ALA A 84 18.41 19.01 -2.69
C ALA A 84 19.75 18.88 -3.41
N VAL A 85 20.11 17.64 -3.79
CA VAL A 85 21.32 17.36 -4.58
C VAL A 85 20.97 17.35 -6.06
N THR A 86 21.52 18.28 -6.82
CA THR A 86 21.37 18.36 -8.27
C THR A 86 22.63 17.79 -8.93
N ASP A 87 22.50 16.71 -9.69
CA ASP A 87 23.60 16.15 -10.46
C ASP A 87 23.26 16.20 -11.95
N SER A 88 23.53 17.37 -12.54
CA SER A 88 23.31 17.60 -13.97
C SER A 88 24.21 16.74 -14.89
N SER A 89 25.28 16.16 -14.34
CA SER A 89 26.18 15.28 -15.11
C SER A 89 25.56 13.94 -15.46
N LYS A 90 24.48 13.57 -14.76
CA LYS A 90 23.74 12.30 -14.98
C LYS A 90 22.48 12.45 -15.84
N LYS A 91 22.25 13.64 -16.39
CA LYS A 91 21.09 13.91 -17.23
C LYS A 91 21.04 12.99 -18.45
N GLY A 92 19.93 12.28 -18.62
CA GLY A 92 19.73 11.35 -19.73
C GLY A 92 20.47 10.01 -19.60
N ILE A 93 21.05 9.73 -18.43
CA ILE A 93 21.76 8.48 -18.17
C ILE A 93 20.91 7.62 -17.22
N PRO A 94 20.43 6.45 -17.67
CA PRO A 94 19.70 5.53 -16.79
C PRO A 94 20.57 5.09 -15.60
N PRO A 95 20.02 5.04 -14.36
CA PRO A 95 20.78 4.58 -13.19
C PRO A 95 21.22 3.13 -13.34
N THR A 96 22.51 2.87 -13.26
CA THR A 96 23.11 1.51 -13.39
C THR A 96 23.92 1.09 -12.17
N ASN A 97 24.29 2.05 -11.31
CA ASN A 97 25.08 1.75 -10.13
C ASN A 97 24.23 0.94 -9.14
N THR A 98 24.75 -0.20 -8.74
CA THR A 98 24.12 -1.04 -7.73
C THR A 98 24.42 -0.53 -6.32
N ILE A 99 23.47 -0.75 -5.42
CA ILE A 99 23.57 -0.38 -4.01
C ILE A 99 23.34 -1.60 -3.13
N ASP A 100 23.85 -1.55 -1.92
CA ASP A 100 23.52 -2.53 -0.89
C ASP A 100 22.09 -2.34 -0.41
N VAL A 101 21.37 -3.44 -0.20
CA VAL A 101 19.99 -3.45 0.26
C VAL A 101 19.95 -3.90 1.71
N ASP A 102 19.15 -3.21 2.51
CA ASP A 102 18.81 -3.70 3.83
C ASP A 102 17.93 -4.94 3.73
N GLN A 103 18.55 -6.10 3.88
CA GLN A 103 17.89 -7.40 3.83
C GLN A 103 16.95 -7.65 5.02
N SER A 104 16.99 -6.79 6.04
CA SER A 104 16.07 -6.86 7.18
C SER A 104 14.73 -6.18 6.87
N SER A 105 14.65 -5.35 5.83
CA SER A 105 13.43 -4.64 5.46
C SER A 105 12.30 -5.60 5.14
N VAL A 106 11.09 -5.18 5.46
CA VAL A 106 9.87 -5.99 5.31
C VAL A 106 9.56 -6.23 3.85
N CYS A 107 9.71 -5.18 3.05
CA CYS A 107 9.47 -5.26 1.62
C CYS A 107 10.45 -6.21 0.92
N TYR A 108 11.74 -6.15 1.27
CA TYR A 108 12.72 -7.09 0.75
C TYR A 108 12.35 -8.54 1.09
N LYS A 109 11.96 -8.82 2.33
CA LYS A 109 11.55 -10.18 2.74
C LYS A 109 10.35 -10.69 1.96
N SER A 110 9.40 -9.82 1.59
CA SER A 110 8.23 -10.18 0.81
C SER A 110 8.60 -10.64 -0.62
N PHE A 111 9.67 -10.10 -1.18
CA PHE A 111 10.13 -10.40 -2.55
C PHE A 111 11.46 -11.17 -2.64
N LYS A 112 12.03 -11.61 -1.53
CA LYS A 112 13.40 -12.20 -1.47
C LYS A 112 13.70 -13.32 -2.47
N ASN A 113 12.67 -14.06 -2.90
CA ASN A 113 12.82 -15.17 -3.83
C ASN A 113 12.84 -14.75 -5.31
N ILE A 114 12.51 -13.48 -5.59
CA ILE A 114 12.34 -12.93 -6.94
C ILE A 114 13.47 -11.97 -7.29
N ILE A 115 14.13 -11.39 -6.27
CA ILE A 115 15.07 -10.30 -6.43
C ILE A 115 16.48 -10.80 -6.74
N ASN A 116 17.08 -10.20 -7.76
CA ASN A 116 18.53 -10.26 -7.95
C ASN A 116 19.19 -9.05 -7.27
N LEU A 117 19.76 -9.25 -6.09
CA LEU A 117 20.41 -8.22 -5.28
C LEU A 117 21.54 -7.48 -6.00
N GLU A 118 22.26 -8.16 -6.91
CA GLU A 118 23.36 -7.58 -7.67
C GLU A 118 22.92 -6.49 -8.65
N LYS A 119 21.60 -6.32 -8.82
CA LYS A 119 21.00 -5.38 -9.77
C LYS A 119 20.12 -4.31 -9.13
N VAL A 120 20.10 -4.22 -7.81
CA VAL A 120 19.33 -3.19 -7.12
C VAL A 120 20.02 -1.84 -7.27
N VAL A 121 19.30 -0.86 -7.80
CA VAL A 121 19.84 0.49 -8.11
C VAL A 121 19.32 1.57 -7.16
N ALA A 122 18.24 1.30 -6.45
CA ALA A 122 17.72 2.19 -5.43
C ALA A 122 16.92 1.39 -4.38
N HIS A 123 16.94 1.87 -3.15
CA HIS A 123 16.22 1.30 -2.02
C HIS A 123 15.83 2.40 -1.05
N HIS A 124 14.61 2.35 -0.53
CA HIS A 124 14.09 3.28 0.47
C HIS A 124 13.30 2.51 1.52
N THR A 125 13.58 2.77 2.78
CA THR A 125 12.91 2.14 3.93
C THR A 125 12.35 3.19 4.87
N GLY A 126 11.25 2.85 5.55
CA GLY A 126 10.66 3.68 6.60
C GLY A 126 10.03 4.99 6.11
N GLY A 127 9.63 5.04 4.83
CA GLY A 127 8.87 6.18 4.30
C GLY A 127 7.52 6.29 5.01
N LYS A 128 7.25 7.40 5.69
CA LYS A 128 5.96 7.62 6.36
C LYS A 128 4.93 8.16 5.38
N PHE A 129 3.80 7.49 5.27
CA PHE A 129 2.68 7.92 4.43
C PHE A 129 2.16 9.31 4.83
N TYR A 130 2.12 9.59 6.14
CA TYR A 130 1.74 10.91 6.65
C TYR A 130 2.54 12.05 6.02
N ASN A 131 3.85 11.90 5.79
CA ASN A 131 4.67 12.95 5.20
C ASN A 131 4.25 13.32 3.77
N ILE A 132 3.68 12.37 3.03
CA ILE A 132 3.17 12.60 1.66
C ILE A 132 1.84 13.34 1.69
N VAL A 133 0.94 12.96 2.61
CA VAL A 133 -0.41 13.54 2.70
C VAL A 133 -0.48 14.77 3.60
N LYS A 134 0.57 15.04 4.38
CA LYS A 134 0.63 16.17 5.31
C LYS A 134 0.19 17.51 4.71
N PRO A 135 0.60 17.91 3.50
CA PRO A 135 0.15 19.19 2.93
C PRO A 135 -1.38 19.26 2.77
N ILE A 136 -2.03 18.12 2.46
CA ILE A 136 -3.49 18.05 2.31
C ILE A 136 -4.15 18.10 3.68
N VAL A 137 -3.61 17.38 4.66
CA VAL A 137 -4.12 17.42 6.05
C VAL A 137 -3.99 18.82 6.63
N ASP A 138 -2.86 19.47 6.43
CA ASP A 138 -2.63 20.85 6.90
C ASP A 138 -3.62 21.82 6.23
N GLU A 139 -3.91 21.70 4.93
CA GLU A 139 -4.88 22.53 4.21
C GLU A 139 -6.31 22.32 4.73
N ILE A 140 -6.71 21.08 5.02
CA ILE A 140 -8.04 20.76 5.57
C ILE A 140 -8.25 21.44 6.92
N TYR A 141 -7.20 21.50 7.74
CA TYR A 141 -7.26 22.02 9.12
C TYR A 141 -6.64 23.42 9.30
N ASP A 142 -6.35 24.15 8.20
CA ASP A 142 -5.71 25.48 8.25
C ASP A 142 -6.48 26.53 9.07
N SER A 143 -7.82 26.38 9.15
CA SER A 143 -8.70 27.26 9.92
C SER A 143 -9.38 26.54 11.09
N ALA A 144 -8.73 25.52 11.63
CA ALA A 144 -9.32 24.63 12.62
C ALA A 144 -9.60 25.33 13.96
N THR A 145 -10.73 25.01 14.55
CA THR A 145 -11.07 25.34 15.94
C THR A 145 -10.41 24.34 16.90
N ASP A 146 -10.33 24.66 18.21
CA ASP A 146 -9.75 23.80 19.25
C ASP A 146 -10.28 22.34 19.24
N LYS A 147 -11.50 22.11 18.73
CA LYS A 147 -12.06 20.77 18.57
C LYS A 147 -11.50 20.06 17.36
N GLU A 148 -11.33 20.78 16.28
CA GLU A 148 -10.81 20.25 15.02
C GLU A 148 -9.32 19.95 15.12
N GLU A 149 -8.55 20.68 15.92
CA GLU A 149 -7.16 20.36 16.24
C GLU A 149 -7.02 18.94 16.83
N LYS A 150 -7.93 18.55 17.71
CA LYS A 150 -7.94 17.19 18.28
C LYS A 150 -8.22 16.11 17.22
N PHE A 151 -9.07 16.39 16.25
CA PHE A 151 -9.31 15.48 15.13
C PHE A 151 -8.07 15.38 14.26
N LYS A 152 -7.40 16.49 13.98
CA LYS A 152 -6.11 16.51 13.27
C LYS A 152 -5.08 15.62 13.95
N GLU A 153 -4.89 15.75 15.27
CA GLU A 153 -3.96 14.90 16.02
C GLU A 153 -4.29 13.40 15.94
N ILE A 154 -5.57 13.05 15.94
CA ILE A 154 -6.03 11.65 15.81
C ILE A 154 -5.70 11.13 14.41
N GLU A 155 -5.99 11.92 13.38
CA GLU A 155 -5.74 11.58 11.98
C GLU A 155 -4.24 11.46 11.70
N GLU A 156 -3.43 12.41 12.18
CA GLU A 156 -1.98 12.33 12.10
C GLU A 156 -1.42 11.06 12.74
N ARG A 157 -1.90 10.72 13.93
CA ARG A 157 -1.49 9.50 14.63
C ARG A 157 -1.86 8.25 13.85
N PHE A 158 -3.07 8.24 13.27
CA PHE A 158 -3.54 7.13 12.46
C PHE A 158 -2.70 6.96 11.20
N LEU A 159 -2.46 8.05 10.45
CA LEU A 159 -1.68 8.05 9.22
C LEU A 159 -0.19 7.72 9.44
N ASN A 160 0.35 8.03 10.62
CA ASN A 160 1.72 7.68 10.99
C ASN A 160 1.95 6.17 11.21
N ASN A 161 0.88 5.38 11.39
CA ASN A 161 0.96 3.93 11.46
C ASN A 161 1.19 3.28 10.08
N TYR A 162 1.07 4.06 9.00
CA TYR A 162 1.31 3.59 7.65
C TYR A 162 2.68 4.02 7.18
N THR A 163 3.46 3.04 6.74
CA THR A 163 4.77 3.25 6.15
C THR A 163 4.86 2.57 4.80
N TYR A 164 5.73 3.07 3.93
CA TYR A 164 6.05 2.43 2.68
C TYR A 164 7.54 2.18 2.56
N GLU A 165 7.86 1.11 1.87
CA GLU A 165 9.22 0.77 1.45
C GLU A 165 9.22 0.48 -0.03
N TYR A 166 10.31 0.77 -0.72
CA TYR A 166 10.48 0.36 -2.10
C TYR A 166 11.93 0.05 -2.43
N PHE A 167 12.13 -0.75 -3.46
CA PHE A 167 13.44 -0.95 -4.09
C PHE A 167 13.26 -1.17 -5.59
N MET A 168 14.31 -0.87 -6.35
CA MET A 168 14.31 -0.92 -7.80
C MET A 168 15.44 -1.81 -8.31
N VAL A 169 15.12 -2.67 -9.27
CA VAL A 169 16.05 -3.60 -9.89
C VAL A 169 16.21 -3.24 -11.37
N ASN A 170 17.42 -3.08 -11.83
CA ASN A 170 17.72 -2.94 -13.25
C ASN A 170 17.57 -4.31 -13.95
N VAL A 171 16.56 -4.43 -14.80
CA VAL A 171 16.27 -5.68 -15.54
C VAL A 171 17.11 -5.80 -16.82
N GLY A 172 17.64 -4.70 -17.30
CA GLY A 172 18.48 -4.66 -18.49
C GLY A 172 17.85 -3.88 -19.65
N LYS A 173 18.27 -4.20 -20.85
CA LYS A 173 17.81 -3.51 -22.06
C LYS A 173 16.36 -3.90 -22.40
N ALA A 174 15.58 -2.92 -22.80
CA ALA A 174 14.20 -3.09 -23.27
C ALA A 174 13.92 -2.15 -24.43
N GLU A 175 12.85 -2.42 -25.14
CA GLU A 175 12.36 -1.52 -26.18
C GLU A 175 11.60 -0.35 -25.53
N PHE A 176 11.94 0.86 -25.96
CA PHE A 176 11.28 2.09 -25.51
C PHE A 176 10.47 2.68 -26.64
N GLN A 177 9.19 2.95 -26.39
CA GLN A 177 8.31 3.67 -27.31
C GLN A 177 8.05 5.07 -26.76
N GLU A 178 8.34 6.07 -27.58
CA GLU A 178 8.08 7.46 -27.23
C GLU A 178 6.57 7.75 -27.24
N ALA A 179 6.08 8.45 -26.21
CA ALA A 179 4.68 8.83 -26.14
C ALA A 179 4.28 9.67 -27.36
N GLY A 180 3.21 9.29 -28.04
CA GLY A 180 2.73 9.96 -29.25
C GLY A 180 3.16 9.31 -30.57
N SER A 181 3.98 8.26 -30.55
CA SER A 181 4.23 7.44 -31.73
C SER A 181 2.95 6.68 -32.10
N SER A 182 2.39 6.99 -33.26
CA SER A 182 1.18 6.32 -33.75
C SER A 182 1.49 4.87 -34.10
N VAL A 183 0.73 3.93 -33.57
CA VAL A 183 0.77 2.50 -33.94
C VAL A 183 0.47 2.28 -35.43
N ALA A 184 -0.11 3.27 -36.11
CA ALA A 184 -0.50 3.20 -37.53
C ALA A 184 0.67 3.43 -38.52
N GLN A 185 1.79 3.98 -38.07
CA GLN A 185 3.00 4.08 -38.89
C GLN A 185 3.95 2.95 -38.50
N GLY A 186 3.87 1.86 -39.22
CA GLY A 186 4.77 0.71 -39.12
C GLY A 186 6.21 1.01 -39.55
N SER A 187 6.80 2.12 -39.12
CA SER A 187 8.20 2.41 -39.33
C SER A 187 8.99 1.83 -38.15
N LEU A 188 9.85 0.89 -38.45
CA LEU A 188 10.81 0.26 -37.54
C LEU A 188 11.75 1.27 -36.83
N ASP A 189 11.73 2.54 -37.24
CA ASP A 189 12.58 3.62 -36.74
C ASP A 189 12.08 4.26 -35.42
N VAL A 190 10.96 3.82 -34.87
CA VAL A 190 10.35 4.41 -33.65
C VAL A 190 10.72 3.65 -32.38
N ILE A 191 11.27 2.44 -32.52
CA ILE A 191 11.69 1.62 -31.36
C ILE A 191 13.11 2.00 -31.00
N LYS A 192 13.27 2.76 -29.92
CA LYS A 192 14.58 3.10 -29.37
C LYS A 192 14.97 2.08 -28.30
N ALA A 193 16.28 1.87 -28.14
CA ALA A 193 16.77 1.09 -27.02
C ALA A 193 16.52 1.85 -25.72
N GLY A 194 16.03 1.16 -24.72
CA GLY A 194 15.80 1.69 -23.38
C GLY A 194 16.37 0.77 -22.30
N THR A 195 16.27 1.20 -21.06
CA THR A 195 16.63 0.41 -19.88
C THR A 195 15.40 0.17 -19.03
N ALA A 196 15.09 -1.09 -18.76
CA ALA A 196 13.94 -1.48 -17.94
C ALA A 196 14.32 -1.58 -16.47
N TYR A 197 13.42 -1.09 -15.62
CA TYR A 197 13.50 -1.19 -14.18
C TYR A 197 12.24 -1.83 -13.64
N ARG A 198 12.41 -2.85 -12.80
CA ARG A 198 11.30 -3.40 -12.03
C ARG A 198 11.34 -2.77 -10.65
N ILE A 199 10.23 -2.14 -10.28
CA ILE A 199 10.04 -1.47 -9.01
C ILE A 199 9.14 -2.34 -8.16
N TYR A 200 9.56 -2.56 -6.93
CA TYR A 200 8.81 -3.26 -5.91
C TYR A 200 8.54 -2.28 -4.77
N ALA A 201 7.30 -2.21 -4.33
CA ALA A 201 6.93 -1.40 -3.18
C ALA A 201 5.98 -2.15 -2.26
N CYS A 202 6.02 -1.81 -0.98
CA CYS A 202 5.15 -2.37 0.02
C CYS A 202 4.51 -1.26 0.84
N GLY A 203 3.20 -1.34 1.02
CA GLY A 203 2.48 -0.61 2.05
C GLY A 203 2.41 -1.45 3.30
N ILE A 204 2.81 -0.87 4.41
CA ILE A 204 2.98 -1.53 5.70
C ILE A 204 2.13 -0.79 6.72
N TYR A 205 1.33 -1.52 7.48
CA TYR A 205 0.52 -1.01 8.58
C TYR A 205 1.02 -1.56 9.91
N ASP A 206 1.24 -0.66 10.87
CA ASP A 206 1.46 -0.91 12.30
C ASP A 206 2.42 -2.08 12.57
N ASP A 207 3.70 -1.85 12.24
CA ASP A 207 4.80 -2.81 12.47
C ASP A 207 4.49 -4.23 11.94
N ASP A 208 4.21 -4.34 10.65
CA ASP A 208 4.02 -5.59 9.91
C ASP A 208 2.68 -6.32 10.12
N LYS A 209 1.69 -5.71 10.75
CA LYS A 209 0.35 -6.33 10.92
C LYS A 209 -0.38 -6.55 9.60
N ALA A 210 -0.19 -5.64 8.64
CA ALA A 210 -0.65 -5.81 7.28
C ALA A 210 0.44 -5.33 6.32
N ILE A 211 0.75 -6.13 5.31
CA ILE A 211 1.76 -5.83 4.29
C ILE A 211 1.15 -6.12 2.93
N ILE A 212 1.11 -5.11 2.07
CA ILE A 212 0.65 -5.25 0.69
C ILE A 212 1.82 -5.00 -0.25
N PRO A 213 2.36 -6.04 -0.89
CA PRO A 213 3.41 -5.91 -1.87
C PRO A 213 2.84 -5.63 -3.27
N LEU A 214 3.42 -4.66 -3.98
CA LEU A 214 3.10 -4.31 -5.37
C LEU A 214 4.35 -4.26 -6.22
N GLU A 215 4.21 -4.52 -7.52
CA GLU A 215 5.30 -4.36 -8.49
C GLU A 215 4.85 -3.60 -9.73
N THR A 216 5.77 -2.87 -10.35
CA THR A 216 5.60 -2.22 -11.65
C THR A 216 6.87 -2.31 -12.48
N LEU A 217 6.74 -2.11 -13.79
CA LEU A 217 7.84 -2.08 -14.74
C LEU A 217 7.90 -0.72 -15.43
N VAL A 218 9.03 -0.06 -15.35
CA VAL A 218 9.28 1.23 -15.99
C VAL A 218 10.44 1.09 -16.98
N VAL A 219 10.29 1.65 -18.17
CA VAL A 219 11.35 1.68 -19.18
C VAL A 219 11.76 3.13 -19.40
N LEU A 220 13.03 3.43 -19.17
CA LEU A 220 13.64 4.71 -19.50
C LEU A 220 14.28 4.66 -20.87
N PRO A 221 14.30 5.78 -21.64
CA PRO A 221 15.07 5.87 -22.88
C PRO A 221 16.57 5.68 -22.58
N GLY A 222 17.26 5.02 -23.51
CA GLY A 222 18.71 4.77 -23.44
C GLY A 222 19.54 5.82 -24.17
#